data_6fed7d91e88c668222e74e06b5d605f1
#
_entry.id   6fed7d91e88c668222e74e06b5d605f1
#
_cell.length_a   1.000
_cell.length_b   1.000
_cell.length_c   1.000
_cell.angle_alpha   90.00
_cell.angle_beta   90.00
_cell.angle_gamma   90.00
#
_symmetry.space_group_name_H-M   'P 1'
#
loop_
_entity.id
_entity.type
_entity.pdbx_description
1 polymer ?
#
loop_
_entity_poly.entity_id
_entity_poly.type
_entity_poly.pdbx_seq_one_letter_code
_entity_poly.pdbx_strand_id
1 'polypeptide(L)'
;LEHMLFKGTTTVGTRNVDAELALFPGMDAAHDSLVRARSSGDSATVRRLDQLIGELEDSARVFVEANEFDRILTRAGAQGLNATTTNGSTIYFVELPSNRTELWFALEADRLLNPVFREYYSERDVVTEERRMRVETSPGGVLYEAHLAAAFTMHPYGVPVVGYMADLEVLSRSDVETYYRRFYGPNNAVVAIVGDIDPDRVERWARDYLGPIPGGETPDAVTAVEPKQLGERR
;
A
#
# COMPACT_ATOMS: atom_id res chain seq x y z
N LEU A 1 1.10 -0.83 -1.93
CA LEU A 1 0.82 -0.71 -0.49
C LEU A 1 0.11 0.58 -0.13
N GLU A 2 0.48 1.72 -0.71
CA GLU A 2 -0.18 3.02 -0.47
C GLU A 2 -1.71 2.89 -0.52
N HIS A 3 -2.26 2.38 -1.63
CA HIS A 3 -3.69 2.16 -1.84
C HIS A 3 -4.32 1.27 -0.77
N MET A 4 -3.60 0.22 -0.35
CA MET A 4 -4.11 -0.75 0.61
C MET A 4 -4.43 -0.15 1.98
N LEU A 5 -3.76 0.93 2.36
CA LEU A 5 -4.00 1.59 3.64
C LEU A 5 -5.30 2.41 3.67
N PHE A 6 -5.96 2.61 2.54
CA PHE A 6 -7.31 3.18 2.47
C PHE A 6 -8.42 2.12 2.55
N LYS A 7 -8.07 0.84 2.48
CA LYS A 7 -9.04 -0.26 2.51
C LYS A 7 -9.62 -0.53 3.90
N GLY A 8 -9.02 0.05 4.95
CA GLY A 8 -9.49 -0.03 6.34
C GLY A 8 -8.76 -1.08 7.18
N THR A 9 -9.40 -1.49 8.25
CA THR A 9 -8.81 -2.26 9.34
C THR A 9 -9.67 -3.48 9.70
N THR A 10 -9.38 -4.13 10.81
CA THR A 10 -10.24 -5.19 11.37
C THR A 10 -11.57 -4.64 11.90
N THR A 11 -11.70 -3.33 12.09
CA THR A 11 -12.91 -2.67 12.63
C THR A 11 -13.58 -1.71 11.63
N VAL A 12 -12.82 -1.18 10.68
CA VAL A 12 -13.29 -0.24 9.66
C VAL A 12 -13.19 -0.89 8.28
N GLY A 13 -14.22 -0.79 7.47
CA GLY A 13 -14.26 -1.35 6.11
C GLY A 13 -14.76 -2.79 6.06
N THR A 14 -15.32 -3.33 7.13
CA THR A 14 -15.82 -4.69 7.17
C THR A 14 -17.14 -4.81 7.93
N ARG A 15 -17.98 -5.75 7.51
CA ARG A 15 -19.22 -6.16 8.20
C ARG A 15 -19.01 -7.41 9.03
N ASN A 16 -18.01 -8.21 8.70
CA ASN A 16 -17.63 -9.43 9.40
C ASN A 16 -16.19 -9.81 9.04
N VAL A 17 -15.24 -9.32 9.82
CA VAL A 17 -13.81 -9.50 9.56
C VAL A 17 -13.39 -10.97 9.59
N ASP A 18 -13.93 -11.78 10.49
CA ASP A 18 -13.54 -13.19 10.60
C ASP A 18 -13.95 -13.99 9.36
N ALA A 19 -15.17 -13.76 8.87
CA ALA A 19 -15.66 -14.40 7.65
C ALA A 19 -14.89 -13.91 6.40
N GLU A 20 -14.51 -12.64 6.35
CA GLU A 20 -13.68 -12.06 5.29
C GLU A 20 -12.28 -12.69 5.29
N LEU A 21 -11.59 -12.67 6.44
CA LEU A 21 -10.24 -13.20 6.58
C LEU A 21 -10.13 -14.69 6.31
N ALA A 22 -11.19 -15.45 6.58
CA ALA A 22 -11.24 -16.89 6.30
C ALA A 22 -11.09 -17.24 4.81
N LEU A 23 -11.36 -16.29 3.90
CA LEU A 23 -11.22 -16.47 2.45
C LEU A 23 -9.80 -16.20 1.93
N PHE A 24 -9.02 -15.42 2.65
CA PHE A 24 -7.69 -14.97 2.22
C PHE A 24 -6.70 -16.09 1.91
N PRO A 25 -6.57 -17.15 2.75
CA PRO A 25 -5.66 -18.25 2.44
C PRO A 25 -5.99 -18.96 1.14
N GLY A 26 -7.29 -19.08 0.80
CA GLY A 26 -7.73 -19.65 -0.48
C GLY A 26 -7.33 -18.79 -1.68
N MET A 27 -7.47 -17.47 -1.57
CA MET A 27 -7.06 -16.52 -2.60
C MET A 27 -5.54 -16.56 -2.82
N ASP A 28 -4.76 -16.54 -1.72
CA ASP A 28 -3.31 -16.56 -1.79
C ASP A 28 -2.79 -17.87 -2.42
N ALA A 29 -3.34 -19.02 -2.03
CA ALA A 29 -2.99 -20.31 -2.61
C ALA A 29 -3.35 -20.41 -4.11
N ALA A 30 -4.48 -19.83 -4.51
CA ALA A 30 -4.88 -19.74 -5.91
C ALA A 30 -3.94 -18.84 -6.70
N HIS A 31 -3.55 -17.69 -6.15
CA HIS A 31 -2.58 -16.78 -6.76
C HIS A 31 -1.20 -17.42 -6.93
N ASP A 32 -0.66 -18.08 -5.93
CA ASP A 32 0.62 -18.80 -6.02
C ASP A 32 0.59 -19.87 -7.12
N SER A 33 -0.54 -20.55 -7.25
CA SER A 33 -0.73 -21.54 -8.31
C SER A 33 -0.86 -20.90 -9.67
N LEU A 34 -1.48 -19.72 -9.77
CA LEU A 34 -1.60 -18.91 -10.99
C LEU A 34 -0.23 -18.48 -11.50
N VAL A 35 0.63 -17.96 -10.60
CA VAL A 35 2.01 -17.57 -10.97
C VAL A 35 2.79 -18.76 -11.54
N ARG A 36 2.68 -19.95 -10.91
CA ARG A 36 3.32 -21.18 -11.43
C ARG A 36 2.76 -21.60 -12.78
N ALA A 37 1.43 -21.52 -12.96
CA ALA A 37 0.80 -21.89 -14.23
C ALA A 37 1.19 -20.94 -15.38
N ARG A 38 1.30 -19.64 -15.10
CA ARG A 38 1.82 -18.64 -16.07
C ARG A 38 3.24 -18.95 -16.47
N SER A 39 4.13 -19.25 -15.51
CA SER A 39 5.53 -19.61 -15.76
C SER A 39 5.68 -20.90 -16.60
N SER A 40 4.76 -21.86 -16.47
CA SER A 40 4.76 -23.10 -17.24
C SER A 40 4.03 -23.00 -18.58
N GLY A 41 3.36 -21.88 -18.88
CA GLY A 41 2.57 -21.69 -20.10
C GLY A 41 1.24 -22.46 -20.12
N ASP A 42 0.76 -22.94 -18.97
CA ASP A 42 -0.52 -23.67 -18.86
C ASP A 42 -1.73 -22.72 -18.87
N SER A 43 -2.11 -22.31 -20.06
CA SER A 43 -3.22 -21.39 -20.29
C SER A 43 -4.59 -21.89 -19.78
N ALA A 44 -4.80 -23.19 -19.69
CA ALA A 44 -6.06 -23.74 -19.18
C ALA A 44 -6.15 -23.57 -17.66
N THR A 45 -5.07 -23.90 -16.96
CA THR A 45 -4.96 -23.70 -15.51
C THR A 45 -4.97 -22.21 -15.16
N VAL A 46 -4.31 -21.35 -15.94
CA VAL A 46 -4.37 -19.88 -15.76
C VAL A 46 -5.81 -19.39 -15.74
N ARG A 47 -6.60 -19.67 -16.78
CA ARG A 47 -8.00 -19.20 -16.84
C ARG A 47 -8.85 -19.71 -15.67
N ARG A 48 -8.66 -20.97 -15.28
CA ARG A 48 -9.41 -21.55 -14.14
C ARG A 48 -9.06 -20.88 -12.82
N LEU A 49 -7.79 -20.55 -12.61
CA LEU A 49 -7.33 -19.92 -11.37
C LEU A 49 -7.71 -18.44 -11.32
N ASP A 50 -7.65 -17.71 -12.43
CA ASP A 50 -8.15 -16.33 -12.53
C ASP A 50 -9.65 -16.29 -12.18
N GLN A 51 -10.45 -17.23 -12.70
CA GLN A 51 -11.87 -17.33 -12.36
C GLN A 51 -12.06 -17.63 -10.87
N LEU A 52 -11.33 -18.59 -10.29
CA LEU A 52 -11.42 -18.93 -8.87
C LEU A 52 -11.09 -17.75 -7.97
N ILE A 53 -10.05 -16.98 -8.28
CA ILE A 53 -9.68 -15.78 -7.53
C ILE A 53 -10.83 -14.78 -7.58
N GLY A 54 -11.42 -14.53 -8.74
CA GLY A 54 -12.58 -13.64 -8.89
C GLY A 54 -13.79 -14.09 -8.07
N GLU A 55 -14.11 -15.39 -8.06
CA GLU A 55 -15.21 -15.95 -7.26
C GLU A 55 -14.97 -15.79 -5.74
N LEU A 56 -13.71 -15.96 -5.30
CA LEU A 56 -13.34 -15.74 -3.90
C LEU A 56 -13.38 -14.27 -3.52
N GLU A 57 -12.92 -13.36 -4.40
CA GLU A 57 -13.05 -11.91 -4.19
C GLU A 57 -14.50 -11.47 -4.12
N ASP A 58 -15.36 -11.96 -5.00
CA ASP A 58 -16.81 -11.67 -4.96
C ASP A 58 -17.44 -12.17 -3.66
N SER A 59 -17.01 -13.33 -3.17
CA SER A 59 -17.45 -13.88 -1.89
C SER A 59 -17.00 -13.02 -0.71
N ALA A 60 -15.75 -12.52 -0.73
CA ALA A 60 -15.23 -11.63 0.30
C ALA A 60 -15.91 -10.25 0.27
N ARG A 61 -16.24 -9.74 -0.91
CA ARG A 61 -16.89 -8.43 -1.10
C ARG A 61 -18.23 -8.32 -0.36
N VAL A 62 -18.92 -9.42 -0.10
CA VAL A 62 -20.15 -9.44 0.71
C VAL A 62 -19.91 -8.89 2.13
N PHE A 63 -18.71 -9.11 2.66
CA PHE A 63 -18.31 -8.68 3.99
C PHE A 63 -17.67 -7.28 4.02
N VAL A 64 -17.31 -6.72 2.86
CA VAL A 64 -16.66 -5.42 2.76
C VAL A 64 -17.68 -4.28 2.88
N GLU A 65 -17.34 -3.28 3.70
CA GLU A 65 -17.99 -1.97 3.73
C GLU A 65 -17.13 -0.98 2.97
N ALA A 66 -17.37 -0.87 1.68
CA ALA A 66 -16.52 -0.12 0.76
C ALA A 66 -16.35 1.36 1.17
N ASN A 67 -15.12 1.85 1.08
CA ASN A 67 -14.74 3.23 1.33
C ASN A 67 -15.15 3.76 2.72
N GLU A 68 -15.28 2.87 3.72
CA GLU A 68 -15.73 3.29 5.04
C GLU A 68 -14.75 4.24 5.72
N PHE A 69 -13.45 4.02 5.58
CA PHE A 69 -12.40 4.90 6.12
C PHE A 69 -12.57 6.33 5.58
N ASP A 70 -12.67 6.49 4.28
CA ASP A 70 -12.91 7.79 3.63
C ASP A 70 -14.25 8.41 4.08
N ARG A 71 -15.30 7.60 4.13
CA ARG A 71 -16.64 8.04 4.54
C ARG A 71 -16.69 8.55 5.99
N ILE A 72 -15.94 7.92 6.92
CA ILE A 72 -15.84 8.39 8.32
C ILE A 72 -15.18 9.76 8.35
N LEU A 73 -14.05 9.92 7.68
CA LEU A 73 -13.30 11.18 7.61
C LEU A 73 -14.12 12.28 6.91
N THR A 74 -14.72 11.99 5.77
CA THR A 74 -15.55 12.94 5.02
C THR A 74 -16.76 13.43 5.85
N ARG A 75 -17.44 12.53 6.56
CA ARG A 75 -18.53 12.90 7.50
C ARG A 75 -18.04 13.75 8.67
N ALA A 76 -16.78 13.61 9.06
CA ALA A 76 -16.15 14.45 10.06
C ALA A 76 -15.70 15.83 9.53
N GLY A 77 -15.88 16.09 8.24
CA GLY A 77 -15.51 17.34 7.58
C GLY A 77 -14.12 17.32 6.94
N ALA A 78 -13.54 16.12 6.71
CA ALA A 78 -12.26 15.99 6.04
C ALA A 78 -12.31 16.51 4.61
N GLN A 79 -11.18 17.09 4.18
CA GLN A 79 -10.92 17.47 2.80
C GLN A 79 -9.52 16.99 2.39
N GLY A 80 -9.29 16.83 1.09
CA GLY A 80 -7.99 16.53 0.54
C GLY A 80 -7.35 15.22 1.02
N LEU A 81 -8.16 14.24 1.50
CA LEU A 81 -7.63 12.92 1.85
C LEU A 81 -6.93 12.29 0.65
N ASN A 82 -5.64 12.07 0.79
CA ASN A 82 -4.82 11.50 -0.27
C ASN A 82 -3.51 10.93 0.28
N ALA A 83 -2.71 10.33 -0.61
CA ALA A 83 -1.36 9.91 -0.31
C ALA A 83 -0.44 10.14 -1.52
N THR A 84 0.85 10.05 -1.27
CA THR A 84 1.87 10.08 -2.32
C THR A 84 3.06 9.22 -1.90
N THR A 85 3.59 8.45 -2.85
CA THR A 85 4.76 7.61 -2.65
C THR A 85 5.93 8.14 -3.49
N THR A 86 7.08 8.22 -2.84
CA THR A 86 8.37 8.51 -3.45
C THR A 86 9.31 7.33 -3.27
N ASN A 87 10.53 7.42 -3.77
CA ASN A 87 11.54 6.37 -3.54
C ASN A 87 11.93 6.20 -2.06
N GLY A 88 11.72 7.22 -1.22
CA GLY A 88 12.15 7.20 0.18
C GLY A 88 11.03 7.24 1.22
N SER A 89 9.80 7.53 0.82
CA SER A 89 8.68 7.68 1.77
C SER A 89 7.31 7.54 1.10
N THR A 90 6.32 7.13 1.89
CA THR A 90 4.90 7.29 1.57
C THR A 90 4.30 8.27 2.57
N ILE A 91 3.64 9.30 2.08
CA ILE A 91 3.01 10.35 2.91
C ILE A 91 1.51 10.23 2.74
N TYR A 92 0.79 10.10 3.84
CA TYR A 92 -0.67 10.15 3.90
C TYR A 92 -1.06 11.48 4.54
N PHE A 93 -1.99 12.19 3.95
CA PHE A 93 -2.38 13.51 4.43
C PHE A 93 -3.88 13.75 4.29
N VAL A 94 -4.40 14.58 5.19
CA VAL A 94 -5.81 14.98 5.22
C VAL A 94 -5.94 16.30 5.93
N GLU A 95 -6.87 17.13 5.51
CA GLU A 95 -7.29 18.33 6.24
C GLU A 95 -8.55 18.01 7.06
N LEU A 96 -8.53 18.33 8.34
CA LEU A 96 -9.63 18.05 9.26
C LEU A 96 -9.95 19.31 10.09
N PRO A 97 -11.22 19.54 10.46
CA PRO A 97 -11.54 20.52 11.50
C PRO A 97 -10.78 20.22 12.80
N SER A 98 -10.24 21.27 13.46
CA SER A 98 -9.39 21.09 14.66
C SER A 98 -10.05 20.31 15.79
N ASN A 99 -11.38 20.36 15.90
CA ASN A 99 -12.15 19.57 16.88
C ASN A 99 -12.30 18.08 16.50
N ARG A 100 -11.72 17.64 15.39
CA ARG A 100 -11.70 16.25 14.90
C ARG A 100 -10.30 15.62 14.93
N THR A 101 -9.31 16.31 15.47
CA THR A 101 -7.92 15.81 15.56
C THR A 101 -7.83 14.50 16.33
N GLU A 102 -8.61 14.31 17.39
CA GLU A 102 -8.63 13.06 18.17
C GLU A 102 -9.14 11.86 17.31
N LEU A 103 -10.16 12.09 16.47
CA LEU A 103 -10.64 11.06 15.54
C LEU A 103 -9.54 10.61 14.60
N TRP A 104 -8.71 11.53 14.11
CA TRP A 104 -7.56 11.20 13.28
C TRP A 104 -6.60 10.27 14.03
N PHE A 105 -6.23 10.59 15.28
CA PHE A 105 -5.37 9.71 16.07
C PHE A 105 -5.95 8.32 16.27
N ALA A 106 -7.24 8.21 16.54
CA ALA A 106 -7.89 6.91 16.70
C ALA A 106 -7.87 6.08 15.41
N LEU A 107 -8.16 6.70 14.26
CA LEU A 107 -8.17 6.03 12.98
C LEU A 107 -6.75 5.64 12.51
N GLU A 108 -5.77 6.53 12.69
CA GLU A 108 -4.38 6.23 12.31
C GLU A 108 -3.77 5.16 13.20
N ALA A 109 -4.06 5.17 14.50
CA ALA A 109 -3.61 4.11 15.40
C ALA A 109 -4.18 2.74 15.01
N ASP A 110 -5.48 2.67 14.69
CA ASP A 110 -6.11 1.44 14.21
C ASP A 110 -5.53 1.00 12.86
N ARG A 111 -5.31 1.93 11.94
CA ARG A 111 -4.70 1.67 10.63
C ARG A 111 -3.26 1.16 10.74
N LEU A 112 -2.48 1.66 11.70
CA LEU A 112 -1.12 1.20 11.96
C LEU A 112 -1.09 -0.16 12.69
N LEU A 113 -2.10 -0.46 13.50
CA LEU A 113 -2.10 -1.68 14.32
C LEU A 113 -2.80 -2.85 13.63
N ASN A 114 -3.89 -2.60 12.95
CA ASN A 114 -4.84 -3.61 12.47
C ASN A 114 -5.20 -3.49 10.99
N PRO A 115 -4.28 -3.16 10.06
CA PRO A 115 -4.65 -3.03 8.65
C PRO A 115 -5.13 -4.36 8.08
N VAL A 116 -6.11 -4.31 7.19
CA VAL A 116 -6.58 -5.46 6.43
C VAL A 116 -6.39 -5.18 4.95
N PHE A 117 -5.58 -5.99 4.28
CA PHE A 117 -5.30 -5.86 2.86
C PHE A 117 -6.38 -6.56 2.02
N ARG A 118 -7.64 -6.10 2.20
CA ARG A 118 -8.81 -6.59 1.46
C ARG A 118 -8.80 -6.10 0.02
N GLU A 119 -9.46 -6.84 -0.87
CA GLU A 119 -9.53 -6.51 -2.30
C GLU A 119 -8.14 -6.37 -2.95
N TYR A 120 -7.13 -7.07 -2.42
CA TYR A 120 -5.74 -6.88 -2.84
C TYR A 120 -5.52 -7.16 -4.32
N TYR A 121 -6.06 -8.26 -4.85
CA TYR A 121 -5.82 -8.63 -6.25
C TYR A 121 -6.53 -7.70 -7.22
N SER A 122 -7.74 -7.26 -6.91
CA SER A 122 -8.43 -6.19 -7.66
C SER A 122 -7.65 -4.88 -7.64
N GLU A 123 -7.11 -4.49 -6.48
CA GLU A 123 -6.34 -3.25 -6.34
C GLU A 123 -4.98 -3.32 -7.04
N ARG A 124 -4.34 -4.48 -7.06
CA ARG A 124 -3.13 -4.72 -7.85
C ARG A 124 -3.39 -4.49 -9.34
N ASP A 125 -4.53 -4.93 -9.84
CA ASP A 125 -4.92 -4.71 -11.24
C ASP A 125 -5.14 -3.22 -11.54
N VAL A 126 -5.69 -2.45 -10.59
CA VAL A 126 -5.75 -0.98 -10.68
C VAL A 126 -4.35 -0.37 -10.79
N VAL A 127 -3.39 -0.78 -9.96
CA VAL A 127 -2.00 -0.30 -10.03
C VAL A 127 -1.33 -0.72 -11.34
N THR A 128 -1.67 -1.89 -11.87
CA THR A 128 -1.19 -2.36 -13.17
C THR A 128 -1.68 -1.44 -14.31
N GLU A 129 -2.94 -1.03 -14.29
CA GLU A 129 -3.49 -0.07 -15.26
C GLU A 129 -2.90 1.33 -15.07
N GLU A 130 -2.66 1.75 -13.83
CA GLU A 130 -1.96 3.01 -13.54
C GLU A 130 -0.56 3.02 -14.17
N ARG A 131 0.20 1.92 -14.03
CA ARG A 131 1.50 1.77 -14.69
C ARG A 131 1.38 1.89 -16.21
N ARG A 132 0.41 1.21 -16.82
CA ARG A 132 0.18 1.30 -18.27
C ARG A 132 -0.05 2.73 -18.70
N MET A 133 -0.92 3.45 -18.00
CA MET A 133 -1.25 4.84 -18.35
C MET A 133 -0.07 5.81 -18.13
N ARG A 134 0.64 5.67 -17.01
CA ARG A 134 1.70 6.62 -16.64
C ARG A 134 3.05 6.35 -17.31
N VAL A 135 3.34 5.10 -17.62
CA VAL A 135 4.64 4.68 -18.16
C VAL A 135 4.49 4.17 -19.59
N GLU A 136 3.79 3.04 -19.81
CA GLU A 136 3.87 2.31 -21.08
C GLU A 136 3.23 3.05 -22.26
N THR A 137 2.13 3.77 -22.03
CA THR A 137 1.45 4.57 -23.07
C THR A 137 1.89 6.04 -23.08
N SER A 138 2.79 6.44 -22.18
CA SER A 138 3.31 7.80 -22.06
C SER A 138 4.74 7.87 -22.57
N PRO A 139 5.02 8.57 -23.68
CA PRO A 139 6.41 8.74 -24.17
C PRO A 139 7.34 9.34 -23.11
N GLY A 140 6.84 10.28 -22.29
CA GLY A 140 7.58 10.85 -21.17
C GLY A 140 7.85 9.84 -20.05
N GLY A 141 6.89 8.95 -19.78
CA GLY A 141 7.03 7.88 -18.79
C GLY A 141 8.10 6.87 -19.22
N VAL A 142 8.06 6.40 -20.47
CA VAL A 142 9.06 5.50 -21.04
C VAL A 142 10.47 6.13 -20.99
N LEU A 143 10.58 7.40 -21.39
CA LEU A 143 11.85 8.12 -21.35
C LEU A 143 12.37 8.26 -19.92
N TYR A 144 11.50 8.59 -18.97
CA TYR A 144 11.89 8.76 -17.57
C TYR A 144 12.35 7.45 -16.94
N GLU A 145 11.65 6.34 -17.20
CA GLU A 145 12.05 5.00 -16.72
C GLU A 145 13.42 4.59 -17.32
N ALA A 146 13.61 4.78 -18.61
CA ALA A 146 14.89 4.51 -19.27
C ALA A 146 16.02 5.41 -18.71
N HIS A 147 15.72 6.67 -18.41
CA HIS A 147 16.66 7.59 -17.80
C HIS A 147 17.09 7.13 -16.39
N LEU A 148 16.14 6.72 -15.55
CA LEU A 148 16.45 6.22 -14.21
C LEU A 148 17.31 4.95 -14.27
N ALA A 149 16.97 4.01 -15.14
CA ALA A 149 17.72 2.76 -15.33
C ALA A 149 19.16 3.03 -15.86
N ALA A 150 19.36 4.06 -16.67
CA ALA A 150 20.68 4.46 -17.13
C ALA A 150 21.46 5.25 -16.04
N ALA A 151 20.79 6.08 -15.25
CA ALA A 151 21.42 6.90 -14.21
C ALA A 151 21.85 6.05 -13.00
N PHE A 152 21.01 5.11 -12.57
CA PHE A 152 21.23 4.28 -11.40
C PHE A 152 21.37 2.81 -11.77
N THR A 153 22.57 2.27 -11.68
CA THR A 153 22.86 0.86 -12.01
C THR A 153 22.89 -0.06 -10.79
N MET A 154 23.11 0.50 -9.60
CA MET A 154 23.21 -0.24 -8.35
C MET A 154 22.22 0.29 -7.29
N HIS A 155 21.97 1.59 -7.29
CA HIS A 155 21.09 2.18 -6.31
C HIS A 155 19.62 1.87 -6.63
N PRO A 156 18.77 1.57 -5.62
CA PRO A 156 17.34 1.28 -5.80
C PRO A 156 16.54 2.39 -6.51
N TYR A 157 17.07 3.59 -6.61
CA TYR A 157 16.45 4.68 -7.38
C TYR A 157 16.36 4.41 -8.90
N GLY A 158 17.07 3.41 -9.40
CA GLY A 158 16.88 2.90 -10.76
C GLY A 158 15.54 2.19 -11.00
N VAL A 159 14.84 1.81 -9.92
CA VAL A 159 13.51 1.17 -9.99
C VAL A 159 12.44 2.26 -9.96
N PRO A 160 11.47 2.25 -10.90
CA PRO A 160 10.37 3.21 -10.87
C PRO A 160 9.49 2.99 -9.63
N VAL A 161 8.94 4.09 -9.07
CA VAL A 161 8.11 4.04 -7.85
C VAL A 161 6.90 3.10 -8.00
N VAL A 162 6.29 3.06 -9.18
CA VAL A 162 5.16 2.16 -9.46
C VAL A 162 5.59 0.68 -9.61
N GLY A 163 6.89 0.40 -9.69
CA GLY A 163 7.45 -0.92 -9.94
C GLY A 163 7.45 -1.32 -11.41
N TYR A 164 8.05 -2.46 -11.72
CA TYR A 164 8.00 -3.07 -13.05
C TYR A 164 6.76 -3.95 -13.20
N MET A 165 6.25 -4.06 -14.43
CA MET A 165 5.08 -4.91 -14.73
C MET A 165 5.27 -6.35 -14.26
N ALA A 166 6.44 -6.92 -14.55
CA ALA A 166 6.76 -8.29 -14.18
C ALA A 166 6.71 -8.54 -12.65
N ASP A 167 7.07 -7.54 -11.85
CA ASP A 167 6.98 -7.63 -10.38
C ASP A 167 5.52 -7.51 -9.92
N LEU A 168 4.77 -6.56 -10.49
CA LEU A 168 3.35 -6.37 -10.16
C LEU A 168 2.51 -7.62 -10.43
N GLU A 169 2.78 -8.33 -11.52
CA GLU A 169 2.04 -9.54 -11.91
C GLU A 169 2.22 -10.72 -10.94
N VAL A 170 3.35 -10.77 -10.23
CA VAL A 170 3.68 -11.87 -9.30
C VAL A 170 3.52 -11.49 -7.83
N LEU A 171 3.41 -10.20 -7.53
CA LEU A 171 3.32 -9.71 -6.15
C LEU A 171 2.06 -10.25 -5.48
N SER A 172 2.25 -10.86 -4.31
CA SER A 172 1.18 -11.46 -3.51
C SER A 172 0.73 -10.53 -2.36
N ARG A 173 -0.43 -10.81 -1.79
CA ARG A 173 -0.92 -10.12 -0.59
C ARG A 173 0.04 -10.32 0.59
N SER A 174 0.62 -11.50 0.74
CA SER A 174 1.59 -11.81 1.80
C SER A 174 2.91 -11.04 1.66
N ASP A 175 3.35 -10.70 0.44
CA ASP A 175 4.51 -9.85 0.22
C ASP A 175 4.25 -8.43 0.73
N VAL A 176 3.06 -7.90 0.46
CA VAL A 176 2.64 -6.58 0.97
C VAL A 176 2.50 -6.56 2.48
N GLU A 177 1.95 -7.63 3.09
CA GLU A 177 1.93 -7.76 4.56
C GLU A 177 3.34 -7.79 5.16
N THR A 178 4.25 -8.54 4.54
CA THR A 178 5.65 -8.64 4.98
C THR A 178 6.34 -7.29 4.90
N TYR A 179 6.14 -6.57 3.79
CA TYR A 179 6.66 -5.21 3.63
C TYR A 179 6.07 -4.27 4.69
N TYR A 180 4.76 -4.32 4.90
CA TYR A 180 4.09 -3.50 5.91
C TYR A 180 4.68 -3.72 7.30
N ARG A 181 4.75 -4.97 7.75
CA ARG A 181 5.31 -5.32 9.06
C ARG A 181 6.75 -4.84 9.26
N ARG A 182 7.53 -4.80 8.16
CA ARG A 182 8.93 -4.38 8.21
C ARG A 182 9.08 -2.86 8.24
N PHE A 183 8.27 -2.12 7.50
CA PHE A 183 8.51 -0.70 7.25
C PHE A 183 7.48 0.24 7.89
N TYR A 184 6.29 -0.23 8.28
CA TYR A 184 5.21 0.58 8.82
C TYR A 184 5.09 0.46 10.35
N GLY A 185 6.20 0.68 11.04
CA GLY A 185 6.21 0.76 12.50
C GLY A 185 6.29 2.21 12.99
N PRO A 186 5.85 2.53 14.22
CA PRO A 186 5.93 3.88 14.77
C PRO A 186 7.36 4.41 14.88
N ASN A 187 8.35 3.54 14.98
CA ASN A 187 9.77 3.89 14.97
C ASN A 187 10.31 4.27 13.57
N ASN A 188 9.53 4.08 12.51
CA ASN A 188 9.83 4.47 11.13
C ASN A 188 8.77 5.44 10.58
N ALA A 189 8.02 6.11 11.44
CA ALA A 189 6.97 7.04 11.06
C ALA A 189 7.23 8.44 11.64
N VAL A 190 6.83 9.45 10.91
CA VAL A 190 6.83 10.84 11.35
C VAL A 190 5.42 11.39 11.20
N VAL A 191 4.88 11.95 12.26
CA VAL A 191 3.59 12.62 12.27
C VAL A 191 3.83 14.12 12.32
N ALA A 192 3.22 14.86 11.37
CA ALA A 192 3.21 16.31 11.38
C ALA A 192 1.77 16.81 11.44
N ILE A 193 1.43 17.62 12.44
CA ILE A 193 0.11 18.22 12.62
C ILE A 193 0.29 19.73 12.61
N VAL A 194 -0.39 20.39 11.68
CA VAL A 194 -0.28 21.85 11.49
C VAL A 194 -1.67 22.48 11.44
N GLY A 195 -1.88 23.54 12.21
CA GLY A 195 -3.15 24.27 12.21
C GLY A 195 -3.47 24.91 13.57
N ASP A 196 -4.74 25.21 13.78
CA ASP A 196 -5.25 25.74 15.05
C ASP A 196 -5.44 24.59 16.04
N ILE A 197 -4.35 24.21 16.71
CA ILE A 197 -4.25 23.06 17.61
C ILE A 197 -3.66 23.46 18.97
N ASP A 198 -4.03 22.71 20.00
CA ASP A 198 -3.40 22.75 21.32
C ASP A 198 -2.29 21.69 21.38
N PRO A 199 -1.01 22.05 21.42
CA PRO A 199 0.11 21.11 21.43
C PRO A 199 0.05 20.11 22.59
N ASP A 200 -0.39 20.53 23.77
CA ASP A 200 -0.46 19.64 24.94
C ASP A 200 -1.53 18.56 24.75
N ARG A 201 -2.63 18.89 24.07
CA ARG A 201 -3.65 17.90 23.72
C ARG A 201 -3.16 16.93 22.64
N VAL A 202 -2.48 17.45 21.64
CA VAL A 202 -1.88 16.63 20.57
C VAL A 202 -0.85 15.65 21.15
N GLU A 203 0.01 16.11 22.05
CA GLU A 203 0.98 15.23 22.72
C GLU A 203 0.29 14.14 23.55
N ARG A 204 -0.77 14.47 24.28
CA ARG A 204 -1.57 13.46 25.02
C ARG A 204 -2.16 12.43 24.08
N TRP A 205 -2.84 12.84 23.00
CA TRP A 205 -3.41 11.90 22.02
C TRP A 205 -2.34 11.04 21.34
N ALA A 206 -1.20 11.63 20.97
CA ALA A 206 -0.08 10.85 20.42
C ALA A 206 0.38 9.77 21.41
N ARG A 207 0.49 10.10 22.69
CA ARG A 207 0.89 9.16 23.75
C ARG A 207 -0.17 8.09 23.99
N ASP A 208 -1.44 8.47 24.01
CA ASP A 208 -2.54 7.56 24.32
C ASP A 208 -2.86 6.61 23.18
N TYR A 209 -2.84 7.07 21.93
CA TYR A 209 -3.22 6.29 20.77
C TYR A 209 -2.01 5.61 20.07
N LEU A 210 -0.91 6.33 19.88
CA LEU A 210 0.25 5.81 19.15
C LEU A 210 1.30 5.18 20.08
N GLY A 211 1.41 5.65 21.32
CA GLY A 211 2.37 5.15 22.29
C GLY A 211 2.27 3.66 22.61
N PRO A 212 1.07 3.05 22.67
CA PRO A 212 0.93 1.61 22.91
C PRO A 212 1.34 0.73 21.72
N ILE A 213 1.47 1.30 20.52
CA ILE A 213 1.82 0.52 19.31
C ILE A 213 3.29 0.05 19.43
N PRO A 214 3.56 -1.26 19.36
CA PRO A 214 4.92 -1.75 19.47
C PRO A 214 5.78 -1.27 18.29
N GLY A 215 7.00 -0.84 18.58
CA GLY A 215 7.98 -0.55 17.56
C GLY A 215 8.36 -1.81 16.77
N GLY A 216 8.50 -1.67 15.46
CA GLY A 216 9.03 -2.72 14.58
C GLY A 216 10.57 -2.76 14.59
N GLU A 217 11.13 -3.62 13.75
CA GLU A 217 12.53 -3.58 13.43
C GLU A 217 12.88 -2.25 12.73
N THR A 218 14.04 -1.68 13.03
CA THR A 218 14.52 -0.52 12.28
C THR A 218 14.93 -1.01 10.88
N PRO A 219 14.36 -0.47 9.81
CA PRO A 219 14.74 -0.86 8.47
C PRO A 219 16.21 -0.62 8.19
N ASP A 220 16.85 -1.52 7.47
CA ASP A 220 18.24 -1.36 7.05
C ASP A 220 18.40 -0.11 6.17
N ALA A 221 19.46 0.63 6.38
CA ALA A 221 19.82 1.75 5.51
C ALA A 221 20.19 1.22 4.11
N VAL A 222 19.84 1.99 3.08
CA VAL A 222 20.31 1.71 1.71
C VAL A 222 21.83 1.95 1.69
N THR A 223 22.60 0.87 1.52
CA THR A 223 24.07 0.90 1.46
C THR A 223 24.63 0.84 0.05
N ALA A 224 23.75 0.72 -0.96
CA ALA A 224 24.17 0.70 -2.35
C ALA A 224 24.84 2.01 -2.76
N VAL A 225 26.07 1.92 -3.26
CA VAL A 225 26.83 3.06 -3.77
C VAL A 225 26.90 2.95 -5.30
N GLU A 226 26.44 3.99 -5.98
CA GLU A 226 26.59 4.04 -7.44
C GLU A 226 28.06 4.04 -7.85
N PRO A 227 28.46 3.17 -8.79
CA PRO A 227 29.82 3.19 -9.31
C PRO A 227 30.07 4.49 -10.09
N LYS A 228 31.33 4.93 -10.09
CA LYS A 228 31.73 6.11 -10.87
C LYS A 228 31.41 5.86 -12.36
N GLN A 229 30.68 6.78 -12.95
CA GLN A 229 30.43 6.76 -14.38
C GLN A 229 31.72 7.04 -15.15
N LEU A 230 32.16 6.10 -15.98
CA LEU A 230 33.41 6.17 -16.74
C LEU A 230 33.20 6.60 -18.21
N GLY A 231 31.96 6.69 -18.66
CA GLY A 231 31.59 7.06 -20.02
C GLY A 231 30.10 7.42 -20.13
N GLU A 232 29.69 7.75 -21.34
CA GLU A 232 28.27 8.00 -21.65
C GLU A 232 27.47 6.70 -21.51
N ARG A 233 26.29 6.77 -20.90
CA ARG A 233 25.30 5.69 -20.84
C ARG A 233 24.11 6.03 -21.72
N ARG A 234 23.68 5.09 -22.53
CA ARG A 234 22.56 5.24 -23.46
C ARG A 234 21.57 4.10 -23.25
#